data_f36cf539cac5ffa4ece0271fb55f0463
#
_entry.id   f36cf539cac5ffa4ece0271fb55f0463
#
_cell.length_a   1.000
_cell.length_b   1.000
_cell.length_c   1.000
_cell.angle_alpha   90.00
_cell.angle_beta   90.00
_cell.angle_gamma   90.00
#
_symmetry.space_group_name_H-M   'P 1'
#
loop_
_entity.id
_entity.type
_entity.pdbx_description
1 polymer ?
#
loop_
_entity_poly.entity_id
_entity_poly.type
_entity_poly.pdbx_seq_one_letter_code
_entity_poly.pdbx_strand_id
1 'polypeptide(L)'
;MNRAELKLEAKNQLRHNWGWAISIGFVMTLFVGFFFARPVVNGSLKTVNSVNDVMGTGSIDSLFKPAFWAGQFGPDTGLTIIGNFFMLSMVVTFLHFARGERLSFFKGIFSAFTDGRFVPEFLNYLCGYIFQFLWSLLLVIPGLIKSYSYAMTPYIVNDLVESGQEVHATTAITASRQLMNGHKWELFVLNLSFIGWYLLSVLTLGIGYIWLVPYEQTTKANFYRRLAGDRYLKK
;
A
#
# COMPACT_ATOMS: atom_id res chain seq x y z
N MET A 1 -8.47 -5.42 18.73
CA MET A 1 -9.37 -4.34 18.21
C MET A 1 -10.63 -4.93 17.61
N ASN A 2 -11.81 -4.32 17.84
CA ASN A 2 -13.07 -4.82 17.26
C ASN A 2 -13.21 -4.37 15.79
N ARG A 3 -13.20 -5.33 14.87
CA ARG A 3 -13.32 -5.10 13.41
C ARG A 3 -14.66 -4.47 13.01
N ALA A 4 -15.73 -4.86 13.71
CA ALA A 4 -17.07 -4.33 13.41
C ALA A 4 -17.15 -2.84 13.73
N GLU A 5 -16.53 -2.40 14.82
CA GLU A 5 -16.45 -0.98 15.20
C GLU A 5 -15.64 -0.17 14.18
N LEU A 6 -14.48 -0.67 13.74
CA LEU A 6 -13.66 0.01 12.71
C LEU A 6 -14.43 0.21 11.40
N LYS A 7 -15.14 -0.84 10.97
CA LYS A 7 -15.95 -0.79 9.76
C LYS A 7 -17.17 0.13 9.90
N LEU A 8 -17.79 0.13 11.07
CA LEU A 8 -18.92 1.02 11.37
C LEU A 8 -18.46 2.48 11.42
N GLU A 9 -17.33 2.76 12.04
CA GLU A 9 -16.72 4.09 12.07
C GLU A 9 -16.44 4.60 10.66
N ALA A 10 -15.79 3.79 9.82
CA ALA A 10 -15.54 4.14 8.42
C ALA A 10 -16.84 4.39 7.63
N LYS A 11 -17.89 3.57 7.81
CA LYS A 11 -19.19 3.79 7.18
C LYS A 11 -19.83 5.10 7.63
N ASN A 12 -19.77 5.41 8.91
CA ASN A 12 -20.34 6.64 9.45
C ASN A 12 -19.61 7.90 8.93
N GLN A 13 -18.28 7.84 8.84
CA GLN A 13 -17.48 8.93 8.24
C GLN A 13 -17.78 9.11 6.76
N LEU A 14 -17.98 8.03 6.01
CA LEU A 14 -18.30 8.07 4.59
C LEU A 14 -19.74 8.47 4.29
N ARG A 15 -20.69 8.30 5.23
CA ARG A 15 -22.14 8.44 5.01
C ARG A 15 -22.55 9.76 4.32
N HIS A 16 -21.89 10.87 4.64
CA HIS A 16 -22.13 12.18 4.04
C HIS A 16 -21.04 12.61 3.05
N ASN A 17 -20.08 11.74 2.75
CA ASN A 17 -18.86 12.07 2.02
C ASN A 17 -18.58 11.12 0.85
N TRP A 18 -19.54 10.26 0.48
CA TRP A 18 -19.36 9.26 -0.55
C TRP A 18 -18.94 9.86 -1.91
N GLY A 19 -19.54 10.97 -2.31
CA GLY A 19 -19.19 11.62 -3.59
C GLY A 19 -17.71 12.03 -3.65
N TRP A 20 -17.21 12.65 -2.60
CA TRP A 20 -15.78 13.02 -2.48
C TRP A 20 -14.88 11.78 -2.41
N ALA A 21 -15.21 10.82 -1.57
CA ALA A 21 -14.39 9.62 -1.37
C ALA A 21 -14.31 8.75 -2.63
N ILE A 22 -15.45 8.60 -3.34
CA ILE A 22 -15.51 7.86 -4.62
C ILE A 22 -14.70 8.60 -5.69
N SER A 23 -14.88 9.92 -5.84
CA SER A 23 -14.16 10.66 -6.90
C SER A 23 -12.64 10.59 -6.73
N ILE A 24 -12.13 10.78 -5.51
CA ILE A 24 -10.71 10.63 -5.22
C ILE A 24 -10.25 9.18 -5.39
N GLY A 25 -10.94 8.24 -4.77
CA GLY A 25 -10.60 6.82 -4.84
C GLY A 25 -10.61 6.29 -6.27
N PHE A 26 -11.58 6.68 -7.09
CA PHE A 26 -11.69 6.28 -8.48
C PHE A 26 -10.54 6.84 -9.32
N VAL A 27 -10.29 8.15 -9.25
CA VAL A 27 -9.20 8.77 -10.00
C VAL A 27 -7.85 8.20 -9.60
N MET A 28 -7.59 8.05 -8.31
CA MET A 28 -6.34 7.43 -7.83
C MET A 28 -6.20 5.97 -8.30
N THR A 29 -7.29 5.20 -8.27
CA THR A 29 -7.28 3.81 -8.75
C THR A 29 -7.01 3.74 -10.25
N LEU A 30 -7.54 4.69 -11.05
CA LEU A 30 -7.21 4.80 -12.47
C LEU A 30 -5.73 5.12 -12.69
N PHE A 31 -5.16 6.08 -11.95
CA PHE A 31 -3.73 6.39 -12.03
C PHE A 31 -2.88 5.17 -11.65
N VAL A 32 -3.17 4.56 -10.51
CA VAL A 32 -2.50 3.34 -10.07
C VAL A 32 -2.61 2.26 -11.14
N GLY A 33 -3.82 1.98 -11.64
CA GLY A 33 -4.05 1.01 -12.70
C GLY A 33 -3.27 1.30 -13.97
N PHE A 34 -3.22 2.56 -14.41
CA PHE A 34 -2.45 2.98 -15.58
C PHE A 34 -0.95 2.70 -15.42
N PHE A 35 -0.39 3.06 -14.26
CA PHE A 35 1.04 2.88 -13.99
C PHE A 35 1.43 1.42 -13.71
N PHE A 36 0.51 0.58 -13.18
CA PHE A 36 0.78 -0.82 -12.88
C PHE A 36 0.37 -1.79 -14.00
N ALA A 37 -0.52 -1.40 -14.92
CA ALA A 37 -1.02 -2.31 -15.94
C ALA A 37 0.10 -2.90 -16.83
N ARG A 38 0.99 -2.04 -17.35
CA ARG A 38 2.12 -2.50 -18.18
C ARG A 38 3.14 -3.34 -17.40
N PRO A 39 3.65 -2.90 -16.23
CA PRO A 39 4.55 -3.70 -15.42
C PRO A 39 3.99 -5.07 -15.04
N VAL A 40 2.72 -5.14 -14.66
CA VAL A 40 2.07 -6.42 -14.30
C VAL A 40 1.98 -7.35 -15.50
N VAL A 41 1.52 -6.87 -16.65
CA VAL A 41 1.42 -7.69 -17.87
C VAL A 41 2.79 -8.16 -18.32
N ASN A 42 3.77 -7.26 -18.41
CA ASN A 42 5.12 -7.60 -18.83
C ASN A 42 5.81 -8.55 -17.84
N GLY A 43 5.65 -8.33 -16.54
CA GLY A 43 6.18 -9.20 -15.50
C GLY A 43 5.57 -10.60 -15.55
N SER A 44 4.28 -10.71 -15.75
CA SER A 44 3.58 -12.00 -15.90
C SER A 44 4.06 -12.75 -17.13
N LEU A 45 4.21 -12.08 -18.28
CA LEU A 45 4.73 -12.70 -19.51
C LEU A 45 6.17 -13.18 -19.35
N LYS A 46 7.05 -12.38 -18.70
CA LYS A 46 8.43 -12.77 -18.42
C LYS A 46 8.48 -14.00 -17.52
N THR A 47 7.65 -14.05 -16.48
CA THR A 47 7.58 -15.19 -15.56
C THR A 47 7.11 -16.45 -16.29
N VAL A 48 6.06 -16.36 -17.12
CA VAL A 48 5.57 -17.50 -17.92
C VAL A 48 6.66 -17.99 -18.87
N ASN A 49 7.36 -17.08 -19.57
CA ASN A 49 8.44 -17.46 -20.47
C ASN A 49 9.58 -18.16 -19.72
N SER A 50 9.96 -17.65 -18.55
CA SER A 50 11.01 -18.28 -17.73
C SER A 50 10.60 -19.67 -17.22
N VAL A 51 9.35 -19.84 -16.83
CA VAL A 51 8.81 -21.16 -16.44
C VAL A 51 8.83 -22.11 -17.63
N ASN A 52 8.42 -21.65 -18.82
CA ASN A 52 8.45 -22.46 -20.03
C ASN A 52 9.89 -22.87 -20.42
N ASP A 53 10.86 -21.95 -20.27
CA ASP A 53 12.28 -22.24 -20.50
C ASP A 53 12.80 -23.33 -19.52
N VAL A 54 12.46 -23.23 -18.24
CA VAL A 54 12.81 -24.25 -17.23
C VAL A 54 12.15 -25.58 -17.54
N MET A 55 10.89 -25.58 -17.92
CA MET A 55 10.15 -26.80 -18.28
C MET A 55 10.68 -27.42 -19.58
N GLY A 56 11.07 -26.60 -20.56
CA GLY A 56 11.60 -27.06 -21.85
C GLY A 56 13.02 -27.57 -21.79
N THR A 57 13.89 -26.99 -20.96
CA THR A 57 15.30 -27.35 -20.83
C THR A 57 15.60 -28.28 -19.66
N GLY A 58 14.65 -28.39 -18.70
CA GLY A 58 14.86 -29.12 -17.45
C GLY A 58 15.91 -28.49 -16.52
N SER A 59 16.39 -27.27 -16.84
CA SER A 59 17.43 -26.57 -16.09
C SER A 59 16.90 -25.29 -15.44
N ILE A 60 17.19 -25.12 -14.16
CA ILE A 60 16.90 -23.90 -13.40
C ILE A 60 17.98 -22.82 -13.57
N ASP A 61 19.03 -23.06 -14.34
CA ASP A 61 20.18 -22.16 -14.50
C ASP A 61 19.74 -20.77 -15.06
N SER A 62 18.67 -20.73 -15.85
CA SER A 62 18.11 -19.50 -16.39
C SER A 62 17.66 -18.54 -15.28
N LEU A 63 17.19 -19.05 -14.13
CA LEU A 63 16.76 -18.26 -12.99
C LEU A 63 17.93 -17.59 -12.23
N PHE A 64 19.13 -18.14 -12.37
CA PHE A 64 20.35 -17.61 -11.72
C PHE A 64 21.15 -16.67 -12.63
N LYS A 65 20.76 -16.51 -13.90
CA LYS A 65 21.46 -15.60 -14.82
C LYS A 65 21.18 -14.12 -14.44
N PRO A 66 22.23 -13.26 -14.43
CA PRO A 66 22.03 -11.82 -14.19
C PRO A 66 21.02 -11.17 -15.14
N ALA A 67 20.91 -11.66 -16.38
CA ALA A 67 19.93 -11.17 -17.35
C ALA A 67 18.48 -11.40 -16.93
N PHE A 68 18.16 -12.48 -16.21
CA PHE A 68 16.84 -12.72 -15.64
C PHE A 68 16.48 -11.61 -14.64
N TRP A 69 17.39 -11.33 -13.70
CA TRP A 69 17.20 -10.30 -12.69
C TRP A 69 17.18 -8.88 -13.26
N ALA A 70 18.10 -8.60 -14.22
CA ALA A 70 18.08 -7.32 -14.94
C ALA A 70 16.76 -7.08 -15.70
N GLY A 71 16.14 -8.14 -16.21
CA GLY A 71 14.82 -8.08 -16.83
C GLY A 71 13.68 -7.72 -15.86
N GLN A 72 13.84 -7.99 -14.56
CA GLN A 72 12.88 -7.59 -13.52
C GLN A 72 12.98 -6.09 -13.17
N PHE A 73 14.15 -5.46 -13.41
CA PHE A 73 14.43 -4.05 -13.14
C PHE A 73 14.48 -3.25 -14.46
N GLY A 74 13.54 -3.45 -15.36
CA GLY A 74 13.45 -2.72 -16.64
C GLY A 74 12.77 -1.35 -16.51
N PRO A 75 12.50 -0.67 -17.66
CA PRO A 75 11.82 0.64 -17.70
C PRO A 75 10.48 0.67 -16.95
N ASP A 76 9.82 -0.48 -16.87
CA ASP A 76 8.57 -0.65 -16.15
C ASP A 76 8.71 -0.40 -14.63
N THR A 77 9.93 -0.50 -14.09
CA THR A 77 10.20 -0.24 -12.66
C THR A 77 9.94 1.23 -12.31
N GLY A 78 10.31 2.17 -13.20
CA GLY A 78 10.02 3.59 -13.01
C GLY A 78 8.52 3.87 -12.94
N LEU A 79 7.74 3.25 -13.82
CA LEU A 79 6.27 3.35 -13.80
C LEU A 79 5.69 2.77 -12.50
N THR A 80 6.20 1.65 -12.04
CA THR A 80 5.78 1.03 -10.77
C THR A 80 6.08 1.95 -9.58
N ILE A 81 7.24 2.61 -9.55
CA ILE A 81 7.59 3.58 -8.50
C ILE A 81 6.58 4.72 -8.49
N ILE A 82 6.29 5.33 -9.64
CA ILE A 82 5.29 6.42 -9.74
C ILE A 82 3.91 5.94 -9.26
N GLY A 83 3.48 4.76 -9.69
CA GLY A 83 2.21 4.15 -9.24
C GLY A 83 2.15 3.99 -7.71
N ASN A 84 3.26 3.59 -7.08
CA ASN A 84 3.33 3.48 -5.61
C ASN A 84 3.18 4.83 -4.91
N PHE A 85 3.68 5.94 -5.48
CA PHE A 85 3.45 7.27 -4.91
C PHE A 85 1.97 7.68 -4.95
N PHE A 86 1.22 7.30 -5.98
CA PHE A 86 -0.23 7.50 -5.98
C PHE A 86 -0.93 6.63 -4.92
N MET A 87 -0.44 5.41 -4.68
CA MET A 87 -0.92 4.60 -3.55
C MET A 87 -0.64 5.27 -2.19
N LEU A 88 0.55 5.84 -2.02
CA LEU A 88 0.90 6.60 -0.80
C LEU A 88 0.03 7.85 -0.65
N SER A 89 -0.19 8.60 -1.72
CA SER A 89 -1.14 9.73 -1.72
C SER A 89 -2.54 9.31 -1.27
N MET A 90 -3.01 8.15 -1.71
CA MET A 90 -4.30 7.60 -1.27
C MET A 90 -4.31 7.29 0.23
N VAL A 91 -3.26 6.67 0.74
CA VAL A 91 -3.12 6.38 2.18
C VAL A 91 -3.17 7.67 3.01
N VAL A 92 -2.39 8.68 2.62
CA VAL A 92 -2.34 10.00 3.29
C VAL A 92 -3.71 10.68 3.25
N THR A 93 -4.35 10.72 2.09
CA THR A 93 -5.65 11.38 1.91
C THR A 93 -6.74 10.74 2.77
N PHE A 94 -6.80 9.43 2.83
CA PHE A 94 -7.78 8.72 3.67
C PHE A 94 -7.40 8.75 5.17
N LEU A 95 -6.13 8.94 5.51
CA LEU A 95 -5.73 9.20 6.90
C LEU A 95 -6.26 10.55 7.39
N HIS A 96 -6.07 11.63 6.60
CA HIS A 96 -6.66 12.94 6.91
C HIS A 96 -8.18 12.86 7.03
N PHE A 97 -8.80 12.19 6.06
CA PHE A 97 -10.25 11.99 6.10
C PHE A 97 -10.71 11.25 7.36
N ALA A 98 -10.00 10.21 7.77
CA ALA A 98 -10.29 9.48 9.01
C ALA A 98 -10.11 10.35 10.27
N ARG A 99 -9.28 11.38 10.20
CA ARG A 99 -9.12 12.41 11.26
C ARG A 99 -10.15 13.54 11.20
N GLY A 100 -11.07 13.52 10.21
CA GLY A 100 -12.09 14.52 10.02
C GLY A 100 -11.70 15.67 9.09
N GLU A 101 -10.50 15.62 8.50
CA GLU A 101 -9.99 16.64 7.58
C GLU A 101 -10.18 16.18 6.13
N ARG A 102 -10.82 17.02 5.31
CA ARG A 102 -10.95 16.75 3.88
C ARG A 102 -9.89 17.55 3.11
N LEU A 103 -8.95 16.84 2.49
CA LEU A 103 -8.05 17.46 1.54
C LEU A 103 -8.83 17.87 0.27
N SER A 104 -8.43 18.98 -0.36
CA SER A 104 -8.95 19.32 -1.68
C SER A 104 -8.57 18.23 -2.69
N PHE A 105 -9.36 18.09 -3.75
CA PHE A 105 -9.20 17.01 -4.74
C PHE A 105 -7.77 16.89 -5.27
N PHE A 106 -7.20 18.00 -5.76
CA PHE A 106 -5.82 18.01 -6.28
C PHE A 106 -4.77 17.79 -5.19
N LYS A 107 -4.94 18.42 -4.02
CA LYS A 107 -4.02 18.21 -2.90
C LYS A 107 -4.04 16.74 -2.43
N GLY A 108 -5.19 16.09 -2.43
CA GLY A 108 -5.32 14.68 -2.12
C GLY A 108 -4.55 13.78 -3.09
N ILE A 109 -4.76 13.97 -4.41
CA ILE A 109 -4.13 13.14 -5.44
C ILE A 109 -2.59 13.26 -5.42
N PHE A 110 -2.06 14.45 -5.18
CA PHE A 110 -0.62 14.71 -5.21
C PHE A 110 0.01 14.86 -3.83
N SER A 111 -0.65 14.42 -2.76
CA SER A 111 -0.19 14.61 -1.39
C SER A 111 1.18 13.99 -1.09
N ALA A 112 1.55 12.88 -1.72
CA ALA A 112 2.87 12.27 -1.58
C ALA A 112 3.99 13.06 -2.28
N PHE A 113 3.64 13.95 -3.22
CA PHE A 113 4.62 14.75 -3.98
C PHE A 113 4.81 16.15 -3.40
N THR A 114 3.95 16.58 -2.47
CA THR A 114 3.94 17.91 -1.89
C THR A 114 4.51 17.92 -0.47
N ASP A 115 4.74 19.11 0.07
CA ASP A 115 5.05 19.35 1.49
C ASP A 115 6.35 18.66 1.99
N GLY A 116 7.34 18.45 1.09
CA GLY A 116 8.63 17.83 1.45
C GLY A 116 8.56 16.33 1.77
N ARG A 117 7.42 15.68 1.52
CA ARG A 117 7.19 14.27 1.82
C ARG A 117 7.87 13.32 0.84
N PHE A 118 8.13 13.77 -0.38
CA PHE A 118 8.65 12.91 -1.45
C PHE A 118 9.91 12.13 -1.03
N VAL A 119 10.91 12.82 -0.49
CA VAL A 119 12.20 12.17 -0.14
C VAL A 119 12.04 11.18 1.03
N PRO A 120 11.44 11.55 2.18
CA PRO A 120 11.19 10.60 3.26
C PRO A 120 10.36 9.38 2.83
N GLU A 121 9.29 9.59 2.05
CA GLU A 121 8.44 8.51 1.58
C GLU A 121 9.19 7.60 0.60
N PHE A 122 9.95 8.17 -0.34
CA PHE A 122 10.76 7.42 -1.29
C PHE A 122 11.80 6.53 -0.59
N LEU A 123 12.56 7.09 0.35
CA LEU A 123 13.58 6.34 1.07
C LEU A 123 12.98 5.21 1.92
N ASN A 124 11.90 5.50 2.64
CA ASN A 124 11.22 4.46 3.42
C ASN A 124 10.59 3.38 2.54
N TYR A 125 10.00 3.77 1.39
CA TYR A 125 9.47 2.82 0.41
C TYR A 125 10.59 1.92 -0.15
N LEU A 126 11.71 2.52 -0.56
CA LEU A 126 12.85 1.79 -1.12
C LEU A 126 13.44 0.80 -0.10
N CYS A 127 13.69 1.25 1.12
CA CYS A 127 14.19 0.39 2.20
C CYS A 127 13.17 -0.72 2.54
N GLY A 128 11.90 -0.39 2.63
CA GLY A 128 10.83 -1.37 2.87
C GLY A 128 10.77 -2.42 1.78
N TYR A 129 10.89 -2.01 0.50
CA TYR A 129 10.92 -2.92 -0.65
C TYR A 129 12.13 -3.86 -0.61
N ILE A 130 13.34 -3.31 -0.34
CA ILE A 130 14.56 -4.13 -0.21
C ILE A 130 14.41 -5.14 0.94
N PHE A 131 13.94 -4.71 2.10
CA PHE A 131 13.74 -5.62 3.23
C PHE A 131 12.67 -6.68 2.93
N GLN A 132 11.58 -6.30 2.30
CA GLN A 132 10.54 -7.25 1.91
C GLN A 132 11.06 -8.27 0.90
N PHE A 133 11.83 -7.81 -0.09
CA PHE A 133 12.48 -8.70 -1.07
C PHE A 133 13.43 -9.69 -0.40
N LEU A 134 14.32 -9.24 0.49
CA LEU A 134 15.23 -10.10 1.24
C LEU A 134 14.48 -11.16 2.08
N TRP A 135 13.38 -10.77 2.72
CA TRP A 135 12.56 -11.71 3.49
C TRP A 135 11.80 -12.70 2.62
N SER A 136 11.34 -12.29 1.45
CA SER A 136 10.64 -13.18 0.50
C SER A 136 11.58 -14.19 -0.13
N LEU A 137 12.87 -13.85 -0.24
CA LEU A 137 13.93 -14.73 -0.75
C LEU A 137 14.24 -15.86 0.25
N LEU A 138 14.08 -15.60 1.56
CA LEU A 138 14.29 -16.61 2.60
C LEU A 138 13.16 -17.65 2.63
N LEU A 139 11.90 -17.23 2.67
CA LEU A 139 10.70 -18.08 2.63
C LEU A 139 9.46 -17.19 2.45
N VAL A 140 8.44 -17.71 1.78
CA VAL A 140 7.16 -16.99 1.54
C VAL A 140 6.46 -16.60 2.85
N ILE A 141 6.42 -17.50 3.84
CA ILE A 141 5.73 -17.26 5.11
C ILE A 141 6.36 -16.13 5.94
N PRO A 142 7.69 -16.10 6.19
CA PRO A 142 8.33 -14.95 6.84
C PRO A 142 8.15 -13.64 6.06
N GLY A 143 8.19 -13.68 4.73
CA GLY A 143 7.92 -12.53 3.87
C GLY A 143 6.52 -11.96 4.11
N LEU A 144 5.51 -12.81 4.17
CA LEU A 144 4.13 -12.41 4.46
C LEU A 144 4.00 -11.79 5.86
N ILE A 145 4.60 -12.38 6.89
CA ILE A 145 4.59 -11.84 8.26
C ILE A 145 5.26 -10.46 8.30
N LYS A 146 6.34 -10.27 7.53
CA LYS A 146 7.06 -9.00 7.47
C LYS A 146 6.29 -7.93 6.70
N SER A 147 5.52 -8.28 5.67
CA SER A 147 4.66 -7.31 4.98
C SER A 147 3.64 -6.68 5.94
N TYR A 148 3.05 -7.48 6.82
CA TYR A 148 2.18 -6.95 7.90
C TYR A 148 2.94 -6.11 8.93
N SER A 149 4.21 -6.40 9.18
CA SER A 149 5.04 -5.59 10.08
C SER A 149 5.33 -4.19 9.52
N TYR A 150 5.38 -4.05 8.20
CA TYR A 150 5.68 -2.79 7.51
C TYR A 150 4.42 -2.04 7.05
N ALA A 151 3.24 -2.63 7.23
CA ALA A 151 1.99 -2.10 6.70
C ALA A 151 1.63 -0.68 7.18
N MET A 152 2.08 -0.28 8.36
CA MET A 152 1.80 1.05 8.92
C MET A 152 2.86 2.10 8.57
N THR A 153 3.93 1.73 7.88
CA THR A 153 5.02 2.64 7.50
C THR A 153 4.54 3.92 6.81
N PRO A 154 3.68 3.88 5.76
CA PRO A 154 3.27 5.10 5.06
C PRO A 154 2.48 6.07 5.96
N TYR A 155 1.67 5.55 6.88
CA TYR A 155 0.95 6.38 7.85
C TYR A 155 1.89 7.08 8.81
N ILE A 156 2.92 6.36 9.29
CA ILE A 156 3.92 6.88 10.22
C ILE A 156 4.80 7.93 9.54
N VAL A 157 5.21 7.70 8.28
CA VAL A 157 5.97 8.70 7.51
C VAL A 157 5.18 10.00 7.42
N ASN A 158 3.89 9.91 7.09
CA ASN A 158 3.02 11.09 7.04
C ASN A 158 3.02 11.86 8.37
N ASP A 159 2.79 11.16 9.47
CA ASP A 159 2.70 11.79 10.79
C ASP A 159 4.03 12.43 11.22
N LEU A 160 5.15 11.75 10.98
CA LEU A 160 6.48 12.28 11.30
C LEU A 160 6.81 13.53 10.46
N VAL A 161 6.50 13.51 9.16
CA VAL A 161 6.69 14.68 8.28
C VAL A 161 5.82 15.84 8.72
N GLU A 162 4.54 15.61 9.03
CA GLU A 162 3.61 16.66 9.50
C GLU A 162 4.03 17.23 10.87
N SER A 163 4.61 16.39 11.73
CA SER A 163 5.15 16.85 13.02
C SER A 163 6.48 17.61 12.89
N GLY A 164 7.05 17.71 11.69
CA GLY A 164 8.32 18.37 11.44
C GLY A 164 9.53 17.60 11.97
N GLN A 165 9.40 16.29 12.20
CA GLN A 165 10.49 15.43 12.62
C GLN A 165 11.31 14.97 11.42
N GLU A 166 12.63 14.83 11.60
CA GLU A 166 13.48 14.23 10.57
C GLU A 166 13.16 12.75 10.39
N VAL A 167 12.85 12.36 9.15
CA VAL A 167 12.51 10.99 8.80
C VAL A 167 13.67 10.34 8.05
N HIS A 168 14.45 9.55 8.77
CA HIS A 168 15.49 8.72 8.14
C HIS A 168 14.88 7.50 7.44
N ALA A 169 15.64 6.92 6.50
CA ALA A 169 15.18 5.84 5.62
C ALA A 169 14.57 4.60 6.32
N THR A 170 14.93 4.34 7.59
CA THR A 170 14.47 3.17 8.35
C THR A 170 13.64 3.54 9.58
N THR A 171 13.48 4.83 9.90
CA THR A 171 12.78 5.28 11.12
C THR A 171 11.33 4.80 11.13
N ALA A 172 10.58 5.08 10.09
CA ALA A 172 9.17 4.71 10.00
C ALA A 172 8.98 3.19 9.88
N ILE A 173 9.90 2.48 9.22
CA ILE A 173 9.89 1.00 9.13
C ILE A 173 10.06 0.39 10.52
N THR A 174 11.01 0.90 11.31
CA THR A 174 11.25 0.42 12.66
C THR A 174 10.08 0.73 13.57
N ALA A 175 9.53 1.94 13.48
CA ALA A 175 8.34 2.34 14.22
C ALA A 175 7.11 1.48 13.84
N SER A 176 6.92 1.17 12.56
CA SER A 176 5.86 0.28 12.07
C SER A 176 6.00 -1.14 12.65
N ARG A 177 7.22 -1.69 12.68
CA ARG A 177 7.49 -3.00 13.28
C ARG A 177 7.13 -3.04 14.77
N GLN A 178 7.48 -1.99 15.51
CA GLN A 178 7.16 -1.89 16.93
C GLN A 178 5.65 -1.74 17.15
N LEU A 179 5.00 -0.87 16.37
CA LEU A 179 3.57 -0.61 16.44
C LEU A 179 2.75 -1.87 16.13
N MET A 180 3.17 -2.64 15.13
CA MET A 180 2.49 -3.86 14.67
C MET A 180 2.84 -5.10 15.50
N ASN A 181 3.68 -4.98 16.52
CA ASN A 181 3.96 -6.11 17.41
C ASN A 181 2.71 -6.47 18.22
N GLY A 182 2.26 -7.74 18.12
CA GLY A 182 1.01 -8.21 18.71
C GLY A 182 -0.26 -7.92 17.86
N HIS A 183 -0.22 -7.01 16.89
CA HIS A 183 -1.40 -6.57 16.12
C HIS A 183 -1.46 -7.04 14.65
N LYS A 184 -0.45 -7.80 14.19
CA LYS A 184 -0.39 -8.31 12.79
C LYS A 184 -1.59 -9.18 12.45
N TRP A 185 -1.98 -10.06 13.38
CA TRP A 185 -3.12 -10.94 13.21
C TRP A 185 -4.44 -10.15 13.10
N GLU A 186 -4.59 -9.09 13.87
CA GLU A 186 -5.78 -8.24 13.80
C GLU A 186 -5.92 -7.58 12.42
N LEU A 187 -4.81 -7.06 11.86
CA LEU A 187 -4.81 -6.49 10.52
C LEU A 187 -5.04 -7.56 9.44
N PHE A 188 -4.44 -8.74 9.59
CA PHE A 188 -4.68 -9.86 8.69
C PHE A 188 -6.15 -10.22 8.63
N VAL A 189 -6.78 -10.41 9.79
CA VAL A 189 -8.20 -10.77 9.86
C VAL A 189 -9.10 -9.61 9.40
N LEU A 190 -8.68 -8.36 9.60
CA LEU A 190 -9.36 -7.20 9.01
C LEU A 190 -9.36 -7.27 7.48
N ASN A 191 -8.21 -7.51 6.85
CA ASN A 191 -8.10 -7.68 5.41
C ASN A 191 -8.91 -8.87 4.90
N LEU A 192 -8.84 -10.01 5.60
CA LEU A 192 -9.62 -11.20 5.28
C LEU A 192 -11.13 -10.91 5.24
N SER A 193 -11.59 -10.02 6.12
CA SER A 193 -13.01 -9.63 6.18
C SER A 193 -13.49 -8.80 4.99
N PHE A 194 -12.60 -8.36 4.10
CA PHE A 194 -12.92 -7.69 2.85
C PHE A 194 -12.95 -8.63 1.65
N ILE A 195 -12.47 -9.89 1.77
CA ILE A 195 -12.40 -10.84 0.65
C ILE A 195 -13.77 -11.03 -0.02
N GLY A 196 -14.84 -11.17 0.75
CA GLY A 196 -16.19 -11.28 0.19
C GLY A 196 -16.59 -10.09 -0.69
N TRP A 197 -16.19 -8.88 -0.29
CA TRP A 197 -16.43 -7.67 -1.07
C TRP A 197 -15.58 -7.62 -2.34
N TYR A 198 -14.33 -8.12 -2.28
CA TYR A 198 -13.49 -8.26 -3.48
C TYR A 198 -14.10 -9.23 -4.48
N LEU A 199 -14.60 -10.38 -4.03
CA LEU A 199 -15.28 -11.35 -4.89
C LEU A 199 -16.53 -10.74 -5.54
N LEU A 200 -17.35 -10.02 -4.77
CA LEU A 200 -18.50 -9.30 -5.32
C LEU A 200 -18.09 -8.22 -6.33
N SER A 201 -16.98 -7.52 -6.07
CA SER A 201 -16.46 -6.50 -6.98
C SER A 201 -16.01 -7.13 -8.32
N VAL A 202 -15.39 -8.29 -8.30
CA VAL A 202 -15.02 -9.04 -9.51
C VAL A 202 -16.29 -9.47 -10.28
N LEU A 203 -17.31 -9.99 -9.58
CA LEU A 203 -18.58 -10.40 -10.22
C LEU A 203 -19.32 -9.23 -10.89
N THR A 204 -19.13 -8.02 -10.39
CA THR A 204 -19.68 -6.79 -10.99
C THR A 204 -18.75 -6.16 -12.04
N LEU A 205 -17.83 -6.94 -12.64
CA LEU A 205 -16.84 -6.46 -13.61
C LEU A 205 -16.02 -5.27 -13.12
N GLY A 206 -15.76 -5.22 -11.81
CA GLY A 206 -14.94 -4.18 -11.19
C GLY A 206 -15.72 -2.94 -10.69
N ILE A 207 -17.02 -2.81 -10.96
CA ILE A 207 -17.82 -1.66 -10.51
C ILE A 207 -17.81 -1.57 -8.97
N GLY A 208 -17.83 -2.69 -8.27
CA GLY A 208 -17.80 -2.74 -6.81
C GLY A 208 -16.56 -2.09 -6.18
N TYR A 209 -15.43 -2.02 -6.90
CA TYR A 209 -14.20 -1.37 -6.39
C TYR A 209 -14.39 0.13 -6.13
N ILE A 210 -15.29 0.81 -6.84
CA ILE A 210 -15.58 2.24 -6.68
C ILE A 210 -15.95 2.56 -5.22
N TRP A 211 -16.71 1.70 -4.57
CA TRP A 211 -17.11 1.85 -3.16
C TRP A 211 -16.17 1.12 -2.20
N LEU A 212 -15.63 -0.01 -2.64
CA LEU A 212 -14.77 -0.84 -1.80
C LEU A 212 -13.47 -0.13 -1.43
N VAL A 213 -12.81 0.53 -2.39
CA VAL A 213 -11.52 1.20 -2.18
C VAL A 213 -11.61 2.27 -1.09
N PRO A 214 -12.49 3.30 -1.16
CA PRO A 214 -12.57 4.31 -0.12
C PRO A 214 -12.99 3.72 1.24
N TYR A 215 -13.86 2.71 1.24
CA TYR A 215 -14.27 2.05 2.47
C TYR A 215 -13.13 1.30 3.15
N GLU A 216 -12.35 0.54 2.39
CA GLU A 216 -11.20 -0.19 2.90
C GLU A 216 -10.12 0.76 3.41
N GLN A 217 -9.78 1.80 2.63
CA GLN A 217 -8.75 2.78 3.01
C GLN A 217 -9.14 3.54 4.28
N THR A 218 -10.38 3.98 4.39
CA THR A 218 -10.87 4.64 5.61
C THR A 218 -10.83 3.69 6.82
N THR A 219 -11.17 2.41 6.62
CA THR A 219 -11.10 1.40 7.69
C THR A 219 -9.66 1.16 8.16
N LYS A 220 -8.72 1.06 7.22
CA LYS A 220 -7.29 0.92 7.54
C LYS A 220 -6.72 2.16 8.23
N ALA A 221 -7.12 3.35 7.81
CA ALA A 221 -6.74 4.59 8.45
C ALA A 221 -7.27 4.67 9.90
N ASN A 222 -8.50 4.24 10.15
CA ASN A 222 -9.05 4.14 11.50
C ASN A 222 -8.32 3.08 12.35
N PHE A 223 -7.93 1.95 11.75
CA PHE A 223 -7.09 0.96 12.42
C PHE A 223 -5.77 1.58 12.88
N TYR A 224 -5.08 2.29 11.99
CA TYR A 224 -3.83 2.99 12.33
C TYR A 224 -4.05 4.03 13.43
N ARG A 225 -5.06 4.91 13.30
CA ARG A 225 -5.39 5.93 14.31
C ARG A 225 -5.58 5.35 15.71
N ARG A 226 -6.35 4.27 15.81
CA ARG A 226 -6.59 3.61 17.10
C ARG A 226 -5.35 2.96 17.67
N LEU A 227 -4.45 2.47 16.81
CA LEU A 227 -3.23 1.80 17.22
C LEU A 227 -2.12 2.78 17.60
N ALA A 228 -1.93 3.83 16.82
CA ALA A 228 -0.89 4.83 17.02
C ALA A 228 -1.27 5.87 18.08
N GLY A 229 -2.57 6.21 18.21
CA GLY A 229 -3.01 7.35 19.03
C GLY A 229 -2.28 8.62 18.58
N ASP A 230 -1.78 9.38 19.55
CA ASP A 230 -1.06 10.64 19.34
C ASP A 230 0.48 10.44 19.30
N ARG A 231 0.96 9.20 19.22
CA ARG A 231 2.40 8.87 19.38
C ARG A 231 3.32 9.60 18.41
N TYR A 232 2.87 9.82 17.18
CA TYR A 232 3.66 10.42 16.10
C TYR A 232 3.17 11.81 15.69
N LEU A 233 2.13 12.32 16.35
CA LEU A 233 1.62 13.66 16.11
C LEU A 233 2.45 14.70 16.89
N LYS A 234 2.45 15.93 16.39
CA LYS A 234 3.03 17.08 17.09
C LYS A 234 2.20 17.33 18.35
N LYS A 235 2.89 17.34 19.49
CA LYS A 235 2.31 17.82 20.75
C LYS A 235 2.23 19.33 20.75
#